data_b5dda884c04b21148d0b6f8a64a115c5
#
_entry.id   b5dda884c04b21148d0b6f8a64a115c5
#
_cell.length_a   1.000
_cell.length_b   1.000
_cell.length_c   1.000
_cell.angle_alpha   90.00
_cell.angle_beta   90.00
_cell.angle_gamma   90.00
#
_symmetry.space_group_name_H-M   'P 1'
#
loop_
_entity.id
_entity.type
_entity.pdbx_description
1 polymer ?
#
loop_
_entity_poly.entity_id
_entity_poly.type
_entity_poly.pdbx_seq_one_letter_code
_entity_poly.pdbx_strand_id
1 'polypeptide(L)'
;MQNLSTPFDNFSPKKTIGVDFDEVITDNKNGWIEVLALFKRIGYNVIIVTYRSPQTDPFELDFLKNLGYPVYFTNHIAKKDFVEEKGIQVDIWIDDYPLSILQSNA
;
A
#
# COMPACT_ATOMS: atom_id res chain seq x y z
N MET A 1 9.90 -21.50 -24.87
CA MET A 1 9.30 -21.08 -24.67
C MET A 1 8.86 -20.31 -24.09
N GLN A 2 8.66 -20.02 -24.28
CA GLN A 2 8.24 -19.31 -23.89
C GLN A 2 7.38 -19.11 -23.30
N ASN A 3 7.97 -18.95 -22.96
CA ASN A 3 7.11 -18.58 -22.21
C ASN A 3 6.08 -18.00 -22.72
N LEU A 4 5.21 -18.27 -22.41
CA LEU A 4 4.05 -17.69 -22.77
C LEU A 4 3.74 -16.62 -21.82
N SER A 5 4.46 -15.54 -21.96
CA SER A 5 4.23 -14.40 -21.10
C SER A 5 2.85 -13.89 -21.31
N THR A 6 2.15 -13.65 -20.21
CA THR A 6 0.92 -12.85 -20.24
C THR A 6 1.32 -11.39 -20.36
N PRO A 7 0.37 -10.49 -20.62
CA PRO A 7 0.68 -9.05 -20.60
C PRO A 7 1.21 -8.58 -19.26
N PHE A 8 1.04 -9.37 -18.21
CA PHE A 8 1.46 -9.00 -16.87
C PHE A 8 2.79 -9.61 -16.48
N ASP A 9 3.28 -10.56 -17.26
CA ASP A 9 4.59 -11.14 -17.06
C ASP A 9 5.56 -10.36 -17.93
N ASN A 10 6.28 -9.44 -17.35
CA ASN A 10 7.15 -8.59 -18.13
C ASN A 10 8.55 -8.64 -17.56
N PHE A 11 9.47 -8.03 -18.26
CA PHE A 11 10.87 -8.01 -17.88
C PHE A 11 11.22 -6.80 -17.00
N SER A 12 10.25 -5.95 -16.73
CA SER A 12 10.46 -4.80 -15.87
C SER A 12 10.24 -5.19 -14.43
N PRO A 13 10.93 -4.54 -13.48
CA PRO A 13 10.63 -4.73 -12.07
C PRO A 13 9.17 -4.38 -11.80
N LYS A 14 8.56 -5.08 -10.85
CA LYS A 14 7.21 -4.77 -10.45
C LYS A 14 7.15 -3.40 -9.81
N LYS A 15 6.16 -2.62 -10.19
CA LYS A 15 5.87 -1.37 -9.50
C LYS A 15 5.11 -1.62 -8.22
N THR A 16 5.27 -0.72 -7.28
CA THR A 16 4.62 -0.80 -5.97
C THR A 16 3.58 0.29 -5.84
N ILE A 17 2.39 -0.11 -5.40
CA ILE A 17 1.31 0.81 -5.06
C ILE A 17 1.23 0.90 -3.54
N GLY A 18 1.32 2.12 -3.01
CA GLY A 18 1.08 2.39 -1.59
C GLY A 18 -0.34 2.93 -1.41
N VAL A 19 -1.11 2.28 -0.56
CA VAL A 19 -2.53 2.61 -0.37
C VAL A 19 -2.75 3.05 1.07
N ASP A 20 -3.39 4.20 1.24
CA ASP A 20 -3.79 4.69 2.54
C ASP A 20 -4.95 3.87 3.10
N PHE A 21 -5.09 3.85 4.43
CA PHE A 21 -6.16 3.10 5.08
C PHE A 21 -7.35 3.99 5.41
N ASP A 22 -7.13 5.04 6.20
CA ASP A 22 -8.23 5.90 6.64
C ASP A 22 -8.79 6.71 5.48
N GLU A 23 -10.12 6.70 5.36
CA GLU A 23 -10.87 7.43 4.33
C GLU A 23 -10.53 7.02 2.90
N VAL A 24 -9.84 5.91 2.73
CA VAL A 24 -9.68 5.22 1.46
C VAL A 24 -10.25 3.83 1.62
N ILE A 25 -9.51 2.91 2.24
CA ILE A 25 -9.98 1.55 2.43
C ILE A 25 -11.19 1.51 3.36
N THR A 26 -11.19 2.35 4.40
CA THR A 26 -12.31 2.36 5.36
C THR A 26 -13.63 2.81 4.76
N ASP A 27 -13.61 3.52 3.65
CA ASP A 27 -14.85 3.96 3.00
C ASP A 27 -15.64 2.79 2.44
N ASN A 28 -14.96 1.72 2.03
CA ASN A 28 -15.61 0.51 1.55
C ASN A 28 -14.62 -0.64 1.64
N LYS A 29 -14.52 -1.23 2.82
CA LYS A 29 -13.51 -2.28 3.06
C LYS A 29 -13.65 -3.45 2.10
N ASN A 30 -14.88 -3.93 1.88
CA ASN A 30 -15.09 -5.07 1.01
C ASN A 30 -14.72 -4.76 -0.45
N GLY A 31 -15.10 -3.59 -0.91
CA GLY A 31 -14.73 -3.15 -2.26
C GLY A 31 -13.23 -3.02 -2.44
N TRP A 32 -12.54 -2.46 -1.45
CA TRP A 32 -11.09 -2.32 -1.53
C TRP A 32 -10.36 -3.64 -1.47
N ILE A 33 -10.86 -4.62 -0.74
CA ILE A 33 -10.27 -5.96 -0.78
C ILE A 33 -10.24 -6.48 -2.21
N GLU A 34 -11.31 -6.27 -2.97
CA GLU A 34 -11.36 -6.69 -4.38
C GLU A 34 -10.40 -5.87 -5.24
N VAL A 35 -10.34 -4.55 -5.03
CA VAL A 35 -9.45 -3.68 -5.79
C VAL A 35 -7.99 -4.05 -5.54
N LEU A 36 -7.61 -4.25 -4.29
CA LEU A 36 -6.24 -4.63 -3.95
C LEU A 36 -5.87 -5.97 -4.57
N ALA A 37 -6.79 -6.93 -4.56
CA ALA A 37 -6.56 -8.23 -5.18
C ALA A 37 -6.37 -8.08 -6.69
N LEU A 38 -7.12 -7.18 -7.33
CA LEU A 38 -6.96 -6.91 -8.75
C LEU A 38 -5.58 -6.31 -9.04
N PHE A 39 -5.13 -5.36 -8.24
CA PHE A 39 -3.79 -4.79 -8.41
C PHE A 39 -2.71 -5.88 -8.38
N LYS A 40 -2.80 -6.79 -7.41
CA LYS A 40 -1.85 -7.89 -7.33
C LYS A 40 -1.92 -8.78 -8.56
N ARG A 41 -3.14 -9.08 -9.00
CA ARG A 41 -3.34 -9.98 -10.13
C ARG A 41 -2.78 -9.41 -11.43
N ILE A 42 -2.81 -8.10 -11.60
CA ILE A 42 -2.25 -7.48 -12.79
C ILE A 42 -0.77 -7.13 -12.66
N GLY A 43 -0.13 -7.53 -11.55
CA GLY A 43 1.33 -7.51 -11.44
C GLY A 43 1.94 -6.47 -10.53
N TYR A 44 1.14 -5.73 -9.76
CA TYR A 44 1.68 -4.75 -8.82
C TYR A 44 2.01 -5.39 -7.47
N ASN A 45 3.03 -4.85 -6.81
CA ASN A 45 3.17 -5.04 -5.38
C ASN A 45 2.27 -4.04 -4.68
N VAL A 46 1.57 -4.48 -3.65
CA VAL A 46 0.65 -3.61 -2.91
C VAL A 46 1.07 -3.57 -1.46
N ILE A 47 1.26 -2.37 -0.93
CA ILE A 47 1.52 -2.16 0.49
C ILE A 47 0.50 -1.16 1.03
N ILE A 48 0.21 -1.28 2.31
CA ILE A 48 -0.69 -0.36 3.01
C ILE A 48 0.19 0.53 3.87
N VAL A 49 0.02 1.84 3.73
CA VAL A 49 0.83 2.82 4.48
C VAL A 49 -0.12 3.78 5.16
N THR A 50 -0.15 3.75 6.48
CA THR A 50 -1.04 4.58 7.28
C THR A 50 -0.24 5.52 8.19
N TYR A 51 -0.78 6.73 8.37
CA TYR A 51 -0.21 7.73 9.26
C TYR A 51 -0.38 7.37 10.73
N ARG A 52 -1.22 6.38 11.03
CA ARG A 52 -1.51 5.98 12.41
C ARG A 52 -0.27 5.59 13.18
N SER A 53 -0.36 5.76 14.49
CA SER A 53 0.59 5.16 15.41
C SER A 53 0.32 3.67 15.56
N PRO A 54 1.35 2.83 15.66
CA PRO A 54 1.13 1.41 15.89
C PRO A 54 0.48 1.11 17.25
N GLN A 55 0.40 2.08 18.16
CA GLN A 55 -0.27 1.93 19.44
C GLN A 55 -1.74 2.33 19.38
N THR A 56 -2.21 2.96 18.31
CA THR A 56 -3.59 3.44 18.19
C THR A 56 -4.37 2.46 17.34
N ASP A 57 -5.14 1.60 18.01
CA ASP A 57 -6.01 0.60 17.38
C ASP A 57 -5.32 -0.15 16.23
N PRO A 58 -4.21 -0.85 16.50
CA PRO A 58 -3.48 -1.54 15.45
C PRO A 58 -4.27 -2.71 14.86
N PHE A 59 -5.27 -3.22 15.61
CA PHE A 59 -6.00 -4.41 15.20
C PHE A 59 -6.98 -4.16 14.07
N GLU A 60 -7.33 -2.90 13.83
CA GLU A 60 -8.27 -2.56 12.76
C GLU A 60 -7.73 -2.94 11.38
N LEU A 61 -6.41 -3.01 11.24
CA LEU A 61 -5.77 -3.36 9.98
C LEU A 61 -5.38 -4.84 9.88
N ASP A 62 -5.71 -5.65 10.89
CA ASP A 62 -5.31 -7.06 10.88
C ASP A 62 -5.86 -7.83 9.71
N PHE A 63 -7.07 -7.50 9.23
CA PHE A 63 -7.63 -8.19 8.09
C PHE A 63 -6.76 -8.04 6.84
N LEU A 64 -6.10 -6.91 6.67
CA LEU A 64 -5.18 -6.69 5.55
C LEU A 64 -3.91 -7.50 5.70
N LYS A 65 -3.36 -7.56 6.92
CA LYS A 65 -2.20 -8.40 7.20
C LYS A 65 -2.53 -9.86 6.94
N ASN A 66 -3.70 -10.29 7.37
CA ASN A 66 -4.14 -11.69 7.19
C ASN A 66 -4.32 -12.03 5.71
N LEU A 67 -4.63 -11.05 4.88
CA LEU A 67 -4.70 -11.24 3.43
C LEU A 67 -3.33 -11.20 2.76
N GLY A 68 -2.27 -10.94 3.52
CA GLY A 68 -0.91 -10.98 3.01
C GLY A 68 -0.34 -9.63 2.60
N TYR A 69 -1.02 -8.52 2.91
CA TYR A 69 -0.49 -7.20 2.57
C TYR A 69 0.43 -6.69 3.67
N PRO A 70 1.63 -6.21 3.32
CA PRO A 70 2.45 -5.49 4.29
C PRO A 70 1.73 -4.22 4.73
N VAL A 71 1.76 -3.94 6.03
CA VAL A 71 1.13 -2.75 6.61
C VAL A 71 2.18 -1.99 7.40
N TYR A 72 2.30 -0.69 7.08
CA TYR A 72 3.27 0.19 7.73
C TYR A 72 2.55 1.32 8.45
N PHE A 73 2.82 1.44 9.74
CA PHE A 73 2.33 2.52 10.59
C PHE A 73 3.45 3.55 10.69
N THR A 74 3.27 4.73 10.11
CA THR A 74 4.36 5.70 10.06
C THR A 74 4.42 6.59 11.29
N ASN A 75 3.38 6.60 12.12
CA ASN A 75 3.30 7.44 13.30
C ASN A 75 3.54 8.91 12.95
N HIS A 76 2.83 9.40 11.93
CA HIS A 76 2.90 10.79 11.44
C HIS A 76 4.25 11.18 10.81
N ILE A 77 5.08 10.21 10.50
CA ILE A 77 6.26 10.48 9.66
C ILE A 77 5.80 10.46 8.21
N ALA A 78 6.38 11.33 7.39
CA ALA A 78 6.08 11.36 5.96
C ALA A 78 6.14 9.95 5.38
N LYS A 79 5.06 9.54 4.73
CA LYS A 79 4.93 8.15 4.28
C LYS A 79 6.05 7.75 3.32
N LYS A 80 6.39 8.64 2.41
CA LYS A 80 7.44 8.37 1.44
C LYS A 80 8.79 8.14 2.13
N ASP A 81 9.15 9.01 3.06
CA ASP A 81 10.41 8.88 3.79
C ASP A 81 10.44 7.60 4.61
N PHE A 82 9.33 7.27 5.25
CA PHE A 82 9.23 6.10 6.11
C PHE A 82 9.51 4.81 5.35
N VAL A 83 8.88 4.64 4.19
CA VAL A 83 9.05 3.41 3.42
C VAL A 83 10.38 3.39 2.67
N GLU A 84 10.87 4.54 2.23
CA GLU A 84 12.17 4.59 1.56
C GLU A 84 13.31 4.22 2.49
N GLU A 85 13.19 4.58 3.77
CA GLU A 85 14.18 4.16 4.76
C GLU A 85 14.23 2.65 4.94
N LYS A 86 13.14 1.97 4.62
CA LYS A 86 13.07 0.50 4.63
C LYS A 86 13.48 -0.12 3.30
N GLY A 87 13.95 0.68 2.35
CA GLY A 87 14.34 0.19 1.04
C GLY A 87 13.19 -0.02 0.08
N ILE A 88 12.04 0.58 0.34
CA ILE A 88 10.85 0.43 -0.49
C ILE A 88 10.63 1.70 -1.29
N GLN A 89 10.53 1.57 -2.61
CA GLN A 89 10.15 2.66 -3.48
C GLN A 89 8.70 2.47 -3.89
N VAL A 90 7.84 3.45 -3.61
CA VAL A 90 6.44 3.44 -4.02
C VAL A 90 6.32 4.25 -5.30
N ASP A 91 5.76 3.63 -6.32
CA ASP A 91 5.62 4.26 -7.64
C ASP A 91 4.27 4.96 -7.79
N ILE A 92 3.25 4.44 -7.15
CA ILE A 92 1.89 4.97 -7.23
C ILE A 92 1.34 5.07 -5.81
N TRP A 93 0.84 6.25 -5.46
CA TRP A 93 0.19 6.47 -4.17
C TRP A 93 -1.31 6.63 -4.37
N ILE A 94 -2.09 5.98 -3.52
CA ILE A 94 -3.53 6.20 -3.41
C ILE A 94 -3.78 6.70 -2.00
N ASP A 95 -4.07 7.98 -1.87
CA ASP A 95 -4.14 8.65 -0.59
C ASP A 95 -5.07 9.85 -0.70
N ASP A 96 -6.02 9.98 0.21
CA ASP A 96 -6.96 11.11 0.24
C ASP A 96 -6.33 12.37 0.84
N TYR A 97 -5.17 12.24 1.48
CA TYR A 97 -4.45 13.36 2.07
C TYR A 97 -2.98 13.33 1.60
N PRO A 98 -2.70 13.78 0.37
CA PRO A 98 -1.35 13.64 -0.22
C PRO A 98 -0.23 14.30 0.56
N LEU A 99 -0.53 15.34 1.36
CA LEU A 99 0.52 15.96 2.19
C LEU A 99 1.17 14.97 3.13
N SER A 100 0.43 13.96 3.58
CA SER A 100 0.96 12.93 4.48
C SER A 100 2.06 12.09 3.83
N ILE A 101 2.14 12.11 2.52
CA ILE A 101 3.17 11.37 1.79
C ILE A 101 4.51 12.09 1.90
N LEU A 102 4.48 13.42 1.82
CA LEU A 102 5.68 14.26 1.69
C LEU A 102 6.09 14.97 2.97
N GLN A 103 5.18 15.10 3.93
CA GLN A 103 5.44 15.89 5.14
C GLN A 103 5.11 15.08 6.39
N SER A 104 6.02 15.15 7.37
CA SER A 104 5.76 14.61 8.70
C SER A 104 4.86 15.59 9.47
N ASN A 105 3.98 15.04 10.30
CA ASN A 105 3.07 15.82 11.14
C ASN A 105 2.18 16.77 10.33
N ALA A 106 1.85 16.37 9.13
CA ALA A 106 0.98 17.16 8.26
C ALA A 106 -0.46 17.19 8.79
#